data_48b3bb31015de9d299ac9f6ec25e9c8f
#
_entry.id   48b3bb31015de9d299ac9f6ec25e9c8f
#
_cell.length_a   1.000
_cell.length_b   1.000
_cell.length_c   1.000
_cell.angle_alpha   90.00
_cell.angle_beta   90.00
_cell.angle_gamma   90.00
#
_symmetry.space_group_name_H-M   'P 1'
#
loop_
_entity.id
_entity.type
_entity.pdbx_description
1 polymer ?
#
loop_
_entity_poly.entity_id
_entity_poly.type
_entity_poly.pdbx_seq_one_letter_code
_entity_poly.pdbx_strand_id
1 'polypeptide(L)'
;MNELLDRVLGRRTAPAWWVAALVATVVGLTLSATTRHLPGTEALTIEDGVDAVAVLALGALGVVLLRRGVAAGLGRALVLIAVLAGAVWLCGGLGDTLAGGADPSAVARLLTLVASALFIPEFVLLFAGPLLLFPTGRLPSPRWRWVVVSAATGVGLAMMSMLLAPGYVDDDVPARGNNPLGVEALDGVTDMLEVAGLVLVLGSVLMAAAAVVVRLVRYRGARRRQMWWFLSGIAPLVVGLAFDPGSSPAAQTVAALVIFGALLGGMGWALLGTPARGVHDEETETLRVSRPTRLPAPSATDT
;
A
#
# COMPACT_ATOMS: atom_id res chain seq x y z
N MET A 1 11.06 15.01 -8.93
CA MET A 1 10.47 13.76 -8.39
C MET A 1 9.21 13.34 -9.15
N ASN A 2 8.24 14.24 -9.39
CA ASN A 2 7.01 13.87 -10.14
C ASN A 2 7.27 13.40 -11.57
N GLU A 3 8.19 14.05 -12.32
CA GLU A 3 8.53 13.64 -13.70
C GLU A 3 9.18 12.27 -13.77
N LEU A 4 10.01 11.92 -12.80
CA LEU A 4 10.65 10.59 -12.73
C LEU A 4 9.62 9.51 -12.42
N LEU A 5 8.71 9.75 -11.48
CA LEU A 5 7.59 8.86 -11.19
C LEU A 5 6.64 8.71 -12.38
N ASP A 6 6.42 9.78 -13.16
CA ASP A 6 5.61 9.73 -14.37
C ASP A 6 6.29 8.92 -15.50
N ARG A 7 7.62 8.95 -15.58
CA ARG A 7 8.37 8.11 -16.52
C ARG A 7 8.35 6.65 -16.13
N VAL A 8 8.53 6.33 -14.84
CA VAL A 8 8.66 4.96 -14.33
C VAL A 8 7.30 4.31 -14.12
N LEU A 9 6.34 4.98 -13.47
CA LEU A 9 5.01 4.46 -13.14
C LEU A 9 3.89 5.28 -13.81
N GLY A 10 4.12 5.72 -15.03
CA GLY A 10 3.16 6.46 -15.81
C GLY A 10 2.14 5.58 -16.53
N ARG A 11 1.19 6.22 -17.21
CA ARG A 11 0.10 5.56 -17.95
C ARG A 11 0.58 4.48 -18.93
N ARG A 12 1.76 4.66 -19.53
CA ARG A 12 2.31 3.74 -20.55
C ARG A 12 3.04 2.55 -19.94
N THR A 13 3.75 2.77 -18.83
CA THR A 13 4.64 1.79 -18.18
C THR A 13 3.96 0.98 -17.09
N ALA A 14 2.94 1.53 -16.43
CA ALA A 14 2.22 0.87 -15.34
C ALA A 14 1.70 -0.55 -15.69
N PRO A 15 1.16 -0.82 -16.90
CA PRO A 15 0.75 -2.18 -17.24
C PRO A 15 1.92 -3.17 -17.25
N ALA A 16 3.09 -2.75 -17.74
CA ALA A 16 4.29 -3.61 -17.76
C ALA A 16 4.76 -3.93 -16.34
N TRP A 17 4.76 -2.95 -15.45
CA TRP A 17 5.09 -3.16 -14.04
C TRP A 17 4.09 -4.08 -13.34
N TRP A 18 2.80 -3.92 -13.63
CA TRP A 18 1.78 -4.83 -13.08
C TRP A 18 1.94 -6.27 -13.60
N VAL A 19 2.24 -6.46 -14.89
CA VAL A 19 2.51 -7.78 -15.45
C VAL A 19 3.78 -8.38 -14.82
N ALA A 20 4.83 -7.59 -14.61
CA ALA A 20 6.03 -8.03 -13.92
C ALA A 20 5.71 -8.47 -12.47
N ALA A 21 4.90 -7.71 -11.75
CA ALA A 21 4.42 -8.07 -10.41
C ALA A 21 3.61 -9.39 -10.42
N LEU A 22 2.70 -9.54 -11.37
CA LEU A 22 1.91 -10.77 -11.55
C LEU A 22 2.82 -11.98 -11.78
N VAL A 23 3.78 -11.88 -12.70
CA VAL A 23 4.73 -12.97 -12.99
C VAL A 23 5.57 -13.28 -11.75
N ALA A 24 6.09 -12.26 -11.06
CA ALA A 24 6.89 -12.43 -9.85
C ALA A 24 6.09 -13.13 -8.73
N THR A 25 4.85 -12.71 -8.49
CA THR A 25 3.96 -13.33 -7.51
C THR A 25 3.67 -14.80 -7.86
N VAL A 26 3.30 -15.08 -9.11
CA VAL A 26 2.99 -16.46 -9.54
C VAL A 26 4.23 -17.36 -9.43
N VAL A 27 5.38 -16.88 -9.86
CA VAL A 27 6.65 -17.63 -9.74
C VAL A 27 6.98 -17.86 -8.26
N GLY A 28 6.93 -16.83 -7.42
CA GLY A 28 7.21 -16.94 -5.99
C GLY A 28 6.31 -17.96 -5.30
N LEU A 29 4.98 -17.83 -5.47
CA LEU A 29 4.02 -18.79 -4.92
C LEU A 29 4.25 -20.23 -5.42
N THR A 30 4.59 -20.41 -6.70
CA THR A 30 4.88 -21.73 -7.25
C THR A 30 6.13 -22.32 -6.61
N LEU A 31 7.18 -21.53 -6.44
CA LEU A 31 8.41 -21.96 -5.77
C LEU A 31 8.13 -22.35 -4.32
N SER A 32 7.46 -21.51 -3.53
CA SER A 32 7.08 -21.84 -2.13
C SER A 32 6.18 -23.09 -2.08
N ALA A 33 5.25 -23.26 -3.01
CA ALA A 33 4.40 -24.46 -3.07
C ALA A 33 5.21 -25.75 -3.34
N THR A 34 6.26 -25.68 -4.14
CA THR A 34 7.11 -26.85 -4.45
C THR A 34 8.06 -27.22 -3.32
N THR A 35 8.40 -26.28 -2.44
CA THR A 35 9.36 -26.44 -1.35
C THR A 35 8.73 -26.69 0.01
N ARG A 36 7.41 -26.63 0.14
CA ARG A 36 6.65 -26.80 1.39
C ARG A 36 6.96 -28.05 2.21
N HIS A 37 7.65 -29.03 1.65
CA HIS A 37 8.05 -30.28 2.34
C HIS A 37 9.46 -30.20 2.92
N LEU A 38 10.17 -29.09 2.70
CA LEU A 38 11.52 -28.89 3.20
C LEU A 38 11.50 -28.29 4.60
N PRO A 39 12.48 -28.63 5.45
CA PRO A 39 12.61 -28.00 6.78
C PRO A 39 12.83 -26.48 6.63
N GLY A 40 12.18 -25.71 7.49
CA GLY A 40 12.32 -24.24 7.52
C GLY A 40 11.48 -23.50 6.46
N THR A 41 10.61 -24.21 5.71
CA THR A 41 9.64 -23.56 4.83
C THR A 41 8.26 -23.56 5.48
N GLU A 42 7.52 -22.46 5.33
CA GLU A 42 6.14 -22.39 5.74
C GLU A 42 5.20 -23.03 4.73
N ALA A 43 4.16 -23.67 5.21
CA ALA A 43 3.12 -24.21 4.34
C ALA A 43 2.27 -23.05 3.79
N LEU A 44 2.18 -22.93 2.48
CA LEU A 44 1.23 -21.99 1.86
C LEU A 44 -0.19 -22.28 2.29
N THR A 45 -0.86 -21.25 2.75
CA THR A 45 -2.26 -21.28 3.15
C THR A 45 -3.17 -20.78 2.01
N ILE A 46 -4.47 -21.01 2.13
CA ILE A 46 -5.45 -20.40 1.22
C ILE A 46 -5.44 -18.87 1.38
N GLU A 47 -5.16 -18.39 2.58
CA GLU A 47 -5.06 -16.98 2.93
C GLU A 47 -3.95 -16.28 2.12
N ASP A 48 -2.77 -16.88 2.02
CA ASP A 48 -1.66 -16.37 1.19
C ASP A 48 -2.09 -16.19 -0.28
N GLY A 49 -2.86 -17.15 -0.80
CA GLY A 49 -3.42 -17.06 -2.14
C GLY A 49 -4.44 -15.93 -2.28
N VAL A 50 -5.28 -15.71 -1.28
CA VAL A 50 -6.26 -14.62 -1.25
C VAL A 50 -5.55 -13.27 -1.21
N ASP A 51 -4.55 -13.11 -0.36
CA ASP A 51 -3.78 -11.87 -0.22
C ASP A 51 -3.04 -11.53 -1.51
N ALA A 52 -2.38 -12.50 -2.12
CA ALA A 52 -1.71 -12.32 -3.40
C ALA A 52 -2.68 -11.86 -4.51
N VAL A 53 -3.85 -12.50 -4.62
CA VAL A 53 -4.89 -12.12 -5.59
C VAL A 53 -5.41 -10.72 -5.30
N ALA A 54 -5.63 -10.39 -4.03
CA ALA A 54 -6.15 -9.10 -3.61
C ALA A 54 -5.19 -7.95 -3.95
N VAL A 55 -3.89 -8.10 -3.66
CA VAL A 55 -2.87 -7.09 -3.96
C VAL A 55 -2.68 -6.92 -5.48
N LEU A 56 -2.72 -8.01 -6.24
CA LEU A 56 -2.70 -7.94 -7.71
C LEU A 56 -3.94 -7.24 -8.27
N ALA A 57 -5.12 -7.47 -7.69
CA ALA A 57 -6.34 -6.80 -8.07
C ALA A 57 -6.31 -5.29 -7.75
N LEU A 58 -5.72 -4.89 -6.61
CA LEU A 58 -5.43 -3.49 -6.28
C LEU A 58 -4.49 -2.86 -7.32
N GLY A 59 -3.43 -3.56 -7.72
CA GLY A 59 -2.53 -3.12 -8.79
C GLY A 59 -3.24 -2.96 -10.14
N ALA A 60 -4.12 -3.89 -10.51
CA ALA A 60 -4.95 -3.80 -11.71
C ALA A 60 -5.88 -2.58 -11.67
N LEU A 61 -6.53 -2.31 -10.52
CA LEU A 61 -7.28 -1.08 -10.31
C LEU A 61 -6.39 0.14 -10.52
N GLY A 62 -5.17 0.13 -9.98
CA GLY A 62 -4.18 1.18 -10.19
C GLY A 62 -3.89 1.46 -11.66
N VAL A 63 -3.68 0.41 -12.47
CA VAL A 63 -3.50 0.52 -13.93
C VAL A 63 -4.72 1.14 -14.61
N VAL A 64 -5.94 0.72 -14.23
CA VAL A 64 -7.19 1.28 -14.77
C VAL A 64 -7.32 2.75 -14.44
N LEU A 65 -7.03 3.17 -13.20
CA LEU A 65 -7.07 4.57 -12.78
C LEU A 65 -6.08 5.43 -13.59
N LEU A 66 -4.86 4.94 -13.79
CA LEU A 66 -3.83 5.63 -14.58
C LEU A 66 -4.24 5.75 -16.05
N ARG A 67 -4.80 4.68 -16.64
CA ARG A 67 -5.29 4.71 -18.04
C ARG A 67 -6.44 5.68 -18.23
N ARG A 68 -7.34 5.78 -17.25
CA ARG A 68 -8.48 6.71 -17.29
C ARG A 68 -8.09 8.15 -16.88
N GLY A 69 -6.87 8.39 -16.39
CA GLY A 69 -6.43 9.69 -15.90
C GLY A 69 -7.11 10.12 -14.61
N VAL A 70 -7.69 9.18 -13.87
CA VAL A 70 -8.40 9.43 -12.60
C VAL A 70 -7.47 9.10 -11.45
N ALA A 71 -7.37 10.00 -10.46
CA ALA A 71 -6.61 9.79 -9.22
C ALA A 71 -5.19 9.22 -9.45
N ALA A 72 -4.41 9.80 -10.38
CA ALA A 72 -3.14 9.23 -10.85
C ALA A 72 -2.14 8.89 -9.73
N GLY A 73 -2.06 9.71 -8.67
CA GLY A 73 -1.20 9.40 -7.51
C GLY A 73 -1.60 8.13 -6.79
N LEU A 74 -2.92 7.93 -6.60
CA LEU A 74 -3.44 6.69 -6.01
C LEU A 74 -3.17 5.50 -6.95
N GLY A 75 -3.40 5.66 -8.26
CA GLY A 75 -3.11 4.61 -9.23
C GLY A 75 -1.65 4.15 -9.19
N ARG A 76 -0.68 5.10 -9.07
CA ARG A 76 0.75 4.76 -8.91
C ARG A 76 1.03 4.03 -7.61
N ALA A 77 0.44 4.47 -6.49
CA ALA A 77 0.60 3.81 -5.20
C ALA A 77 0.12 2.35 -5.26
N LEU A 78 -1.05 2.09 -5.86
CA LEU A 78 -1.59 0.75 -6.00
C LEU A 78 -0.73 -0.16 -6.92
N VAL A 79 -0.18 0.37 -8.01
CA VAL A 79 0.77 -0.39 -8.85
C VAL A 79 2.06 -0.68 -8.09
N LEU A 80 2.57 0.28 -7.31
CA LEU A 80 3.77 0.09 -6.50
C LEU A 80 3.56 -0.97 -5.42
N ILE A 81 2.42 -1.00 -4.74
CA ILE A 81 2.05 -2.05 -3.79
C ILE A 81 2.14 -3.41 -4.47
N ALA A 82 1.52 -3.58 -5.64
CA ALA A 82 1.59 -4.86 -6.36
C ALA A 82 3.02 -5.25 -6.76
N VAL A 83 3.87 -4.28 -7.13
CA VAL A 83 5.27 -4.54 -7.47
C VAL A 83 6.07 -4.98 -6.24
N LEU A 84 5.85 -4.34 -5.09
CA LEU A 84 6.50 -4.73 -3.83
C LEU A 84 6.05 -6.13 -3.41
N ALA A 85 4.75 -6.41 -3.43
CA ALA A 85 4.22 -7.74 -3.14
C ALA A 85 4.82 -8.82 -4.05
N GLY A 86 4.87 -8.55 -5.36
CA GLY A 86 5.50 -9.48 -6.31
C GLY A 86 6.98 -9.74 -5.98
N ALA A 87 7.71 -8.71 -5.56
CA ALA A 87 9.10 -8.86 -5.13
C ALA A 87 9.22 -9.64 -3.81
N VAL A 88 8.32 -9.41 -2.84
CA VAL A 88 8.24 -10.17 -1.58
C VAL A 88 8.04 -11.66 -1.88
N TRP A 89 7.01 -12.00 -2.66
CA TRP A 89 6.72 -13.39 -3.02
C TRP A 89 7.87 -14.05 -3.79
N LEU A 90 8.47 -13.34 -4.75
CA LEU A 90 9.58 -13.88 -5.54
C LEU A 90 10.82 -14.13 -4.67
N CYS A 91 11.21 -13.16 -3.85
CA CYS A 91 12.38 -13.31 -2.96
C CYS A 91 12.14 -14.40 -1.92
N GLY A 92 10.94 -14.46 -1.32
CA GLY A 92 10.57 -15.52 -0.37
C GLY A 92 10.64 -16.90 -1.01
N GLY A 93 9.95 -17.12 -2.13
CA GLY A 93 9.95 -18.40 -2.84
C GLY A 93 11.33 -18.86 -3.35
N LEU A 94 12.16 -17.91 -3.79
CA LEU A 94 13.57 -18.22 -4.12
C LEU A 94 14.38 -18.56 -2.86
N GLY A 95 14.16 -17.84 -1.77
CA GLY A 95 14.77 -18.13 -0.47
C GLY A 95 14.45 -19.55 -0.01
N ASP A 96 13.17 -19.93 -0.03
CA ASP A 96 12.70 -21.27 0.32
C ASP A 96 13.33 -22.36 -0.58
N THR A 97 13.42 -22.09 -1.89
CA THR A 97 14.00 -23.04 -2.85
C THR A 97 15.50 -23.29 -2.60
N LEU A 98 16.23 -22.23 -2.24
CA LEU A 98 17.67 -22.29 -1.97
C LEU A 98 18.01 -22.71 -0.54
N ALA A 99 17.00 -22.75 0.35
CA ALA A 99 17.13 -23.21 1.74
C ALA A 99 17.22 -24.74 1.87
N GLY A 100 16.99 -25.52 0.83
CA GLY A 100 16.77 -26.97 0.74
C GLY A 100 17.70 -27.91 1.49
N GLY A 101 18.06 -27.60 2.76
CA GLY A 101 18.89 -28.43 3.63
C GLY A 101 18.84 -27.98 5.09
N ALA A 102 19.58 -28.73 5.94
CA ALA A 102 19.65 -28.43 7.37
C ALA A 102 20.39 -27.10 7.69
N ASP A 103 21.14 -26.56 6.75
CA ASP A 103 21.83 -25.27 6.87
C ASP A 103 21.59 -24.44 5.61
N PRO A 104 20.68 -23.45 5.66
CA PRO A 104 20.36 -22.60 4.54
C PRO A 104 21.58 -21.81 4.05
N SER A 105 21.75 -21.73 2.73
CA SER A 105 22.83 -20.92 2.15
C SER A 105 22.70 -19.43 2.54
N ALA A 106 23.84 -18.72 2.55
CA ALA A 106 23.82 -17.26 2.83
C ALA A 106 22.92 -16.49 1.85
N VAL A 107 22.82 -16.97 0.59
CA VAL A 107 21.94 -16.40 -0.44
C VAL A 107 20.47 -16.62 -0.08
N ALA A 108 20.11 -17.84 0.38
CA ALA A 108 18.75 -18.13 0.83
C ALA A 108 18.34 -17.19 1.97
N ARG A 109 19.18 -17.11 2.99
CA ARG A 109 18.95 -16.20 4.14
C ARG A 109 18.83 -14.74 3.72
N LEU A 110 19.69 -14.27 2.81
CA LEU A 110 19.61 -12.91 2.29
C LEU A 110 18.31 -12.64 1.53
N LEU A 111 17.85 -13.59 0.71
CA LEU A 111 16.60 -13.45 -0.04
C LEU A 111 15.38 -13.40 0.89
N THR A 112 15.34 -14.23 1.92
CA THR A 112 14.29 -14.19 2.95
C THR A 112 14.31 -12.85 3.68
N LEU A 113 15.49 -12.39 4.11
CA LEU A 113 15.65 -11.08 4.76
C LEU A 113 15.17 -9.92 3.87
N VAL A 114 15.50 -9.96 2.57
CA VAL A 114 15.03 -8.96 1.60
C VAL A 114 13.52 -9.02 1.43
N ALA A 115 12.92 -10.22 1.38
CA ALA A 115 11.46 -10.37 1.31
C ALA A 115 10.80 -9.72 2.53
N SER A 116 11.25 -10.04 3.73
CA SER A 116 10.73 -9.47 4.98
C SER A 116 10.93 -7.94 5.04
N ALA A 117 12.07 -7.43 4.61
CA ALA A 117 12.31 -6.00 4.55
C ALA A 117 11.41 -5.27 3.54
N LEU A 118 11.14 -5.87 2.37
CA LEU A 118 10.24 -5.30 1.35
C LEU A 118 8.76 -5.33 1.76
N PHE A 119 8.38 -6.25 2.63
CA PHE A 119 7.03 -6.28 3.20
C PHE A 119 6.70 -5.02 4.00
N ILE A 120 7.67 -4.40 4.68
CA ILE A 120 7.45 -3.19 5.49
C ILE A 120 6.91 -2.02 4.63
N PRO A 121 7.57 -1.58 3.54
CA PRO A 121 7.04 -0.51 2.70
C PRO A 121 5.76 -0.91 1.96
N GLU A 122 5.57 -2.17 1.59
CA GLU A 122 4.33 -2.68 1.02
C GLU A 122 3.16 -2.47 1.97
N PHE A 123 3.30 -2.96 3.21
CA PHE A 123 2.29 -2.84 4.25
C PHE A 123 1.94 -1.37 4.55
N VAL A 124 2.95 -0.52 4.74
CA VAL A 124 2.73 0.91 5.01
C VAL A 124 2.03 1.61 3.85
N LEU A 125 2.40 1.30 2.62
CA LEU A 125 1.73 1.85 1.44
C LEU A 125 0.29 1.35 1.30
N LEU A 126 0.02 0.08 1.61
CA LEU A 126 -1.31 -0.50 1.55
C LEU A 126 -2.28 0.21 2.51
N PHE A 127 -1.83 0.52 3.71
CA PHE A 127 -2.67 1.20 4.72
C PHE A 127 -2.68 2.71 4.57
N ALA A 128 -1.52 3.37 4.50
CA ALA A 128 -1.45 4.83 4.47
C ALA A 128 -1.72 5.42 3.08
N GLY A 129 -1.35 4.74 2.00
CA GLY A 129 -1.46 5.25 0.64
C GLY A 129 -2.88 5.62 0.24
N PRO A 130 -3.86 4.67 0.29
CA PRO A 130 -5.26 4.98 -0.01
C PRO A 130 -5.85 6.04 0.91
N LEU A 131 -5.57 5.99 2.22
CA LEU A 131 -6.08 6.98 3.18
C LEU A 131 -5.60 8.41 2.84
N LEU A 132 -4.34 8.57 2.42
CA LEU A 132 -3.77 9.86 2.08
C LEU A 132 -4.16 10.36 0.69
N LEU A 133 -4.37 9.48 -0.29
CA LEU A 133 -4.51 9.86 -1.69
C LEU A 133 -5.95 9.82 -2.21
N PHE A 134 -6.85 9.06 -1.58
CA PHE A 134 -8.24 8.96 -2.00
C PHE A 134 -9.03 10.27 -1.74
N PRO A 135 -9.96 10.70 -2.61
CA PRO A 135 -10.29 10.15 -3.92
C PRO A 135 -9.51 10.79 -5.08
N THR A 136 -8.77 11.87 -4.84
CA THR A 136 -8.21 12.73 -5.88
C THR A 136 -6.83 12.29 -6.41
N GLY A 137 -6.17 11.35 -5.73
CA GLY A 137 -4.79 10.98 -5.99
C GLY A 137 -3.77 12.04 -5.55
N ARG A 138 -4.21 13.02 -4.74
CA ARG A 138 -3.37 14.11 -4.23
C ARG A 138 -3.49 14.22 -2.73
N LEU A 139 -2.44 14.72 -2.08
CA LEU A 139 -2.46 15.04 -0.66
C LEU A 139 -3.49 16.15 -0.36
N PRO A 140 -4.10 16.19 0.85
CA PRO A 140 -5.10 17.19 1.23
C PRO A 140 -4.57 18.64 1.15
N SER A 141 -3.29 18.84 1.45
CA SER A 141 -2.57 20.10 1.28
C SER A 141 -1.05 19.85 1.26
N PRO A 142 -0.22 20.84 0.87
CA PRO A 142 1.25 20.69 0.86
C PRO A 142 1.85 20.32 2.23
N ARG A 143 1.19 20.65 3.33
CA ARG A 143 1.65 20.31 4.70
C ARG A 143 1.63 18.79 4.95
N TRP A 144 0.75 18.04 4.29
CA TRP A 144 0.65 16.58 4.45
C TRP A 144 1.84 15.83 3.87
N ARG A 145 2.73 16.51 3.14
CA ARG A 145 4.01 15.91 2.71
C ARG A 145 4.86 15.41 3.87
N TRP A 146 4.74 16.06 5.05
CA TRP A 146 5.49 15.64 6.23
C TRP A 146 5.05 14.28 6.76
N VAL A 147 3.77 13.95 6.59
CA VAL A 147 3.26 12.59 6.91
C VAL A 147 3.91 11.55 6.00
N VAL A 148 4.06 11.86 4.71
CA VAL A 148 4.75 10.97 3.75
C VAL A 148 6.24 10.84 4.09
N VAL A 149 6.90 11.96 4.46
CA VAL A 149 8.31 11.94 4.88
C VAL A 149 8.46 11.13 6.16
N SER A 150 7.60 11.35 7.15
CA SER A 150 7.59 10.57 8.40
C SER A 150 7.42 9.07 8.14
N ALA A 151 6.44 8.70 7.29
CA ALA A 151 6.23 7.30 6.91
C ALA A 151 7.47 6.71 6.22
N ALA A 152 8.05 7.42 5.25
CA ALA A 152 9.26 6.97 4.55
C ALA A 152 10.47 6.84 5.48
N THR A 153 10.64 7.78 6.42
CA THR A 153 11.69 7.69 7.44
C THR A 153 11.46 6.50 8.36
N GLY A 154 10.22 6.31 8.84
CA GLY A 154 9.86 5.19 9.69
C GLY A 154 10.10 3.84 9.02
N VAL A 155 9.69 3.70 7.74
CA VAL A 155 9.98 2.52 6.92
C VAL A 155 11.50 2.32 6.80
N GLY A 156 12.27 3.37 6.50
CA GLY A 156 13.73 3.28 6.38
C GLY A 156 14.40 2.83 7.67
N LEU A 157 13.96 3.33 8.83
CA LEU A 157 14.48 2.92 10.14
C LEU A 157 14.13 1.47 10.46
N ALA A 158 12.87 1.05 10.23
CA ALA A 158 12.44 -0.32 10.47
C ALA A 158 13.18 -1.32 9.55
N MET A 159 13.34 -0.98 8.26
CA MET A 159 14.14 -1.80 7.34
C MET A 159 15.62 -1.88 7.77
N MET A 160 16.21 -0.76 8.23
CA MET A 160 17.59 -0.72 8.69
C MET A 160 17.76 -1.57 9.95
N SER A 161 16.84 -1.47 10.92
CA SER A 161 16.81 -2.33 12.10
C SER A 161 16.79 -3.80 11.65
N MET A 162 15.82 -4.21 10.85
CA MET A 162 15.65 -5.59 10.40
C MET A 162 16.88 -6.12 9.65
N LEU A 163 17.50 -5.31 8.79
CA LEU A 163 18.69 -5.72 8.05
C LEU A 163 19.92 -5.90 8.93
N LEU A 164 20.06 -5.13 10.01
CA LEU A 164 21.25 -5.12 10.85
C LEU A 164 21.08 -5.85 12.20
N ALA A 165 19.84 -6.21 12.57
CA ALA A 165 19.55 -6.92 13.81
C ALA A 165 20.31 -8.26 13.85
N PRO A 166 21.03 -8.55 14.93
CA PRO A 166 21.58 -9.88 15.16
C PRO A 166 20.45 -10.89 15.47
N GLY A 167 20.76 -12.18 15.33
CA GLY A 167 19.78 -13.22 15.60
C GLY A 167 19.28 -13.92 14.36
N TYR A 168 18.11 -14.52 14.41
CA TYR A 168 17.51 -15.26 13.31
C TYR A 168 16.97 -14.31 12.23
N VAL A 169 16.95 -14.78 10.97
CA VAL A 169 16.27 -14.06 9.87
C VAL A 169 14.77 -13.96 10.12
N ASP A 170 14.25 -14.97 10.82
CA ASP A 170 12.85 -15.08 11.20
C ASP A 170 12.80 -15.81 12.56
N ASP A 171 12.34 -15.11 13.59
CA ASP A 171 12.26 -15.67 14.94
C ASP A 171 11.20 -16.76 15.08
N ASP A 172 10.16 -16.70 14.26
CA ASP A 172 9.10 -17.72 14.23
C ASP A 172 9.56 -18.99 13.52
N VAL A 173 10.58 -18.88 12.63
CA VAL A 173 11.16 -19.99 11.89
C VAL A 173 12.68 -20.04 12.03
N PRO A 174 13.23 -20.42 13.20
CA PRO A 174 14.69 -20.48 13.45
C PRO A 174 15.45 -21.34 12.45
N ALA A 175 14.80 -22.30 11.81
CA ALA A 175 15.37 -23.15 10.77
C ALA A 175 15.82 -22.37 9.53
N ARG A 176 15.38 -21.12 9.35
CA ARG A 176 15.86 -20.20 8.29
C ARG A 176 17.27 -19.67 8.56
N GLY A 177 17.81 -19.91 9.76
CA GLY A 177 19.17 -19.55 10.15
C GLY A 177 19.34 -18.09 10.55
N ASN A 178 20.57 -17.74 10.92
CA ASN A 178 20.89 -16.39 11.40
C ASN A 178 20.97 -15.37 10.28
N ASN A 179 20.65 -14.13 10.63
CA ASN A 179 20.77 -12.97 9.74
C ASN A 179 22.22 -12.80 9.24
N PRO A 180 22.47 -12.93 7.93
CA PRO A 180 23.82 -12.83 7.39
C PRO A 180 24.41 -11.42 7.43
N LEU A 181 23.58 -10.39 7.65
CA LEU A 181 23.97 -8.99 7.76
C LEU A 181 23.96 -8.50 9.21
N GLY A 182 23.50 -9.34 10.17
CA GLY A 182 23.37 -8.98 11.57
C GLY A 182 24.72 -8.63 12.21
N VAL A 183 24.73 -7.56 12.99
CA VAL A 183 25.93 -7.04 13.67
C VAL A 183 25.67 -6.99 15.16
N GLU A 184 26.24 -7.93 15.93
CA GLU A 184 26.03 -8.04 17.38
C GLU A 184 26.33 -6.72 18.13
N ALA A 185 27.31 -5.96 17.67
CA ALA A 185 27.67 -4.66 18.30
C ALA A 185 26.57 -3.59 18.14
N LEU A 186 25.58 -3.82 17.27
CA LEU A 186 24.47 -2.88 17.00
C LEU A 186 23.14 -3.30 17.65
N ASP A 187 23.11 -4.38 18.44
CA ASP A 187 21.90 -4.94 19.02
C ASP A 187 20.99 -3.85 19.68
N GLY A 188 21.49 -3.13 20.66
CA GLY A 188 20.72 -2.06 21.28
C GLY A 188 20.41 -0.86 20.36
N VAL A 189 21.16 -0.67 19.26
CA VAL A 189 20.87 0.36 18.27
C VAL A 189 19.73 -0.10 17.35
N THR A 190 19.73 -1.35 16.95
CA THR A 190 18.66 -1.92 16.11
C THR A 190 17.31 -1.88 16.82
N ASP A 191 17.25 -2.18 18.12
CA ASP A 191 16.04 -2.04 18.94
C ASP A 191 15.52 -0.60 18.94
N MET A 192 16.41 0.38 19.11
CA MET A 192 16.03 1.80 19.06
C MET A 192 15.50 2.21 17.68
N LEU A 193 16.12 1.73 16.61
CA LEU A 193 15.69 2.00 15.23
C LEU A 193 14.32 1.39 14.96
N GLU A 194 14.06 0.18 15.45
CA GLU A 194 12.78 -0.50 15.32
C GLU A 194 11.67 0.30 16.02
N VAL A 195 11.85 0.62 17.29
CA VAL A 195 10.89 1.40 18.07
C VAL A 195 10.63 2.76 17.42
N ALA A 196 11.70 3.48 17.02
CA ALA A 196 11.56 4.77 16.35
C ALA A 196 10.85 4.62 14.99
N GLY A 197 11.18 3.60 14.21
CA GLY A 197 10.53 3.27 12.96
C GLY A 197 9.05 3.00 13.15
N LEU A 198 8.69 2.13 14.10
CA LEU A 198 7.31 1.78 14.44
C LEU A 198 6.50 3.00 14.86
N VAL A 199 7.03 3.85 15.75
CA VAL A 199 6.36 5.08 16.20
C VAL A 199 6.07 6.02 15.03
N LEU A 200 7.03 6.21 14.12
CA LEU A 200 6.85 7.05 12.94
C LEU A 200 5.84 6.47 11.95
N VAL A 201 5.86 5.16 11.73
CA VAL A 201 4.88 4.46 10.87
C VAL A 201 3.49 4.56 11.45
N LEU A 202 3.28 4.18 12.71
CA LEU A 202 1.97 4.24 13.37
C LEU A 202 1.45 5.68 13.42
N GLY A 203 2.30 6.66 13.78
CA GLY A 203 1.95 8.07 13.75
C GLY A 203 1.51 8.52 12.36
N SER A 204 2.19 8.05 11.30
CA SER A 204 1.84 8.36 9.92
C SER A 204 0.51 7.73 9.48
N VAL A 205 0.22 6.50 9.89
CA VAL A 205 -1.06 5.83 9.63
C VAL A 205 -2.21 6.55 10.35
N LEU A 206 -2.02 6.94 11.61
CA LEU A 206 -3.01 7.73 12.36
C LEU A 206 -3.26 9.08 11.70
N MET A 207 -2.21 9.77 11.26
CA MET A 207 -2.36 11.02 10.51
C MET A 207 -3.04 10.78 9.17
N ALA A 208 -2.76 9.69 8.46
CA ALA A 208 -3.45 9.32 7.23
C ALA A 208 -4.97 9.11 7.47
N ALA A 209 -5.34 8.46 8.57
CA ALA A 209 -6.74 8.34 8.99
C ALA A 209 -7.36 9.73 9.30
N ALA A 210 -6.63 10.62 9.97
CA ALA A 210 -7.08 12.00 10.19
C ALA A 210 -7.30 12.76 8.87
N ALA A 211 -6.52 12.47 7.81
CA ALA A 211 -6.74 13.06 6.49
C ALA A 211 -8.10 12.70 5.90
N VAL A 212 -8.57 11.47 6.15
CA VAL A 212 -9.91 11.02 5.73
C VAL A 212 -10.99 11.83 6.44
N VAL A 213 -10.86 12.02 7.75
CA VAL A 213 -11.81 12.83 8.54
C VAL A 213 -11.84 14.27 8.03
N VAL A 214 -10.67 14.89 7.82
CA VAL A 214 -10.57 16.26 7.27
C VAL A 214 -11.28 16.38 5.92
N ARG A 215 -11.12 15.39 5.05
CA ARG A 215 -11.79 15.38 3.74
C ARG A 215 -13.30 15.18 3.87
N LEU A 216 -13.73 14.27 4.75
CA LEU A 216 -15.15 13.98 4.96
C LEU A 216 -15.91 15.23 5.44
N VAL A 217 -15.27 16.05 6.31
CA VAL A 217 -15.83 17.33 6.80
C VAL A 217 -15.82 18.39 5.69
N ARG A 218 -14.77 18.46 4.88
CA ARG A 218 -14.59 19.49 3.85
C ARG A 218 -15.36 19.24 2.56
N TYR A 219 -15.51 17.97 2.19
CA TYR A 219 -16.15 17.59 0.93
C TYR A 219 -17.67 17.60 1.06
N ARG A 220 -18.34 17.98 -0.03
CA ARG A 220 -19.80 17.98 -0.16
C ARG A 220 -20.19 17.25 -1.45
N GLY A 221 -21.48 17.01 -1.66
CA GLY A 221 -22.03 16.42 -2.88
C GLY A 221 -21.39 15.10 -3.27
N ALA A 222 -21.01 14.97 -4.52
CA ALA A 222 -20.47 13.74 -5.12
C ALA A 222 -19.17 13.26 -4.46
N ARG A 223 -18.26 14.18 -4.11
CA ARG A 223 -17.00 13.84 -3.44
C ARG A 223 -17.20 13.26 -2.04
N ARG A 224 -18.18 13.78 -1.29
CA ARG A 224 -18.53 13.24 0.02
C ARG A 224 -19.13 11.84 -0.11
N ARG A 225 -19.95 11.59 -1.13
CA ARG A 225 -20.49 10.25 -1.43
C ARG A 225 -19.39 9.26 -1.79
N GLN A 226 -18.38 9.67 -2.56
CA GLN A 226 -17.19 8.85 -2.84
C GLN A 226 -16.45 8.46 -1.56
N MET A 227 -16.28 9.40 -0.60
CA MET A 227 -15.67 9.11 0.69
C MET A 227 -16.47 8.08 1.50
N TRP A 228 -17.80 8.13 1.47
CA TRP A 228 -18.62 7.12 2.14
C TRP A 228 -18.46 5.73 1.56
N TRP A 229 -18.41 5.60 0.24
CA TRP A 229 -18.13 4.32 -0.42
C TRP A 229 -16.73 3.79 -0.07
N PHE A 230 -15.74 4.65 -0.02
CA PHE A 230 -14.40 4.29 0.41
C PHE A 230 -14.37 3.82 1.88
N LEU A 231 -15.04 4.54 2.78
CA LEU A 231 -15.14 4.18 4.19
C LEU A 231 -15.87 2.85 4.39
N SER A 232 -16.93 2.57 3.63
CA SER A 232 -17.61 1.27 3.69
C SER A 232 -16.69 0.13 3.25
N GLY A 233 -15.76 0.39 2.32
CA GLY A 233 -14.74 -0.56 1.91
C GLY A 233 -13.65 -0.80 2.96
N ILE A 234 -13.32 0.23 3.77
CA ILE A 234 -12.32 0.11 4.84
C ILE A 234 -12.92 -0.46 6.14
N ALA A 235 -14.21 -0.28 6.38
CA ALA A 235 -14.84 -0.72 7.62
C ALA A 235 -14.56 -2.20 7.98
N PRO A 236 -14.66 -3.17 7.06
CA PRO A 236 -14.31 -4.55 7.36
C PRO A 236 -12.84 -4.75 7.78
N LEU A 237 -11.91 -3.97 7.19
CA LEU A 237 -10.50 -4.01 7.59
C LEU A 237 -10.31 -3.55 9.04
N VAL A 238 -10.95 -2.45 9.44
CA VAL A 238 -10.89 -1.93 10.82
C VAL A 238 -11.52 -2.95 11.79
N VAL A 239 -12.62 -3.57 11.40
CA VAL A 239 -13.27 -4.61 12.20
C VAL A 239 -12.36 -5.83 12.30
N GLY A 240 -11.76 -6.29 11.20
CA GLY A 240 -10.84 -7.43 11.19
C GLY A 240 -9.60 -7.23 12.06
N LEU A 241 -9.07 -5.99 12.12
CA LEU A 241 -7.96 -5.64 13.02
C LEU A 241 -8.37 -5.60 14.50
N ALA A 242 -9.65 -5.32 14.78
CA ALA A 242 -10.17 -5.22 16.16
C ALA A 242 -10.66 -6.58 16.71
N PHE A 243 -11.05 -7.48 15.84
CA PHE A 243 -11.59 -8.79 16.19
C PHE A 243 -10.72 -9.85 15.53
N ASP A 244 -9.95 -10.57 16.35
CA ASP A 244 -9.25 -11.76 15.87
C ASP A 244 -10.28 -12.75 15.29
N PRO A 245 -10.18 -13.11 13.99
CA PRO A 245 -11.11 -14.08 13.39
C PRO A 245 -10.94 -15.50 13.98
N GLY A 246 -10.07 -15.66 14.96
CA GLY A 246 -9.77 -16.94 15.59
C GLY A 246 -8.77 -17.78 14.80
N SER A 247 -8.39 -18.90 15.37
CA SER A 247 -7.38 -19.82 14.80
C SER A 247 -7.89 -20.70 13.65
N SER A 248 -9.14 -20.53 13.20
CA SER A 248 -9.69 -21.31 12.09
C SER A 248 -9.22 -20.76 10.74
N PRO A 249 -8.48 -21.52 9.93
CA PRO A 249 -8.04 -21.08 8.60
C PRO A 249 -9.20 -20.64 7.69
N ALA A 250 -10.36 -21.28 7.83
CA ALA A 250 -11.55 -20.91 7.08
C ALA A 250 -12.09 -19.52 7.48
N ALA A 251 -12.07 -19.19 8.78
CA ALA A 251 -12.52 -17.88 9.27
C ALA A 251 -11.55 -16.77 8.82
N GLN A 252 -10.25 -17.00 8.87
CA GLN A 252 -9.22 -16.09 8.39
C GLN A 252 -9.37 -15.83 6.88
N THR A 253 -9.51 -16.88 6.08
CA THR A 253 -9.76 -16.77 4.64
C THR A 253 -11.03 -15.97 4.32
N VAL A 254 -12.14 -16.21 5.01
CA VAL A 254 -13.38 -15.45 4.83
C VAL A 254 -13.19 -13.99 5.23
N ALA A 255 -12.49 -13.72 6.32
CA ALA A 255 -12.17 -12.36 6.75
C ALA A 255 -11.32 -11.62 5.70
N ALA A 256 -10.27 -12.24 5.17
CA ALA A 256 -9.44 -11.68 4.11
C ALA A 256 -10.27 -11.37 2.85
N LEU A 257 -11.10 -12.32 2.38
CA LEU A 257 -11.99 -12.10 1.23
C LEU A 257 -12.96 -10.93 1.44
N VAL A 258 -13.55 -10.82 2.64
CA VAL A 258 -14.47 -9.72 2.97
C VAL A 258 -13.73 -8.39 3.01
N ILE A 259 -12.56 -8.34 3.65
CA ILE A 259 -11.74 -7.13 3.79
C ILE A 259 -11.30 -6.62 2.42
N PHE A 260 -10.63 -7.46 1.65
CA PHE A 260 -10.09 -7.05 0.35
C PHE A 260 -11.19 -6.83 -0.70
N GLY A 261 -12.23 -7.67 -0.69
CA GLY A 261 -13.38 -7.50 -1.58
C GLY A 261 -14.12 -6.18 -1.33
N ALA A 262 -14.32 -5.81 -0.07
CA ALA A 262 -14.93 -4.54 0.31
C ALA A 262 -14.03 -3.35 -0.05
N LEU A 263 -12.72 -3.43 0.18
CA LEU A 263 -11.76 -2.39 -0.16
C LEU A 263 -11.72 -2.14 -1.68
N LEU A 264 -11.56 -3.19 -2.46
CA LEU A 264 -11.58 -3.11 -3.94
C LEU A 264 -12.92 -2.62 -4.47
N GLY A 265 -14.03 -3.16 -3.97
CA GLY A 265 -15.38 -2.77 -4.36
C GLY A 265 -15.68 -1.33 -4.01
N GLY A 266 -15.38 -0.91 -2.78
CA GLY A 266 -15.58 0.46 -2.30
C GLY A 266 -14.77 1.49 -3.08
N MET A 267 -13.48 1.23 -3.29
CA MET A 267 -12.61 2.11 -4.08
C MET A 267 -12.98 2.13 -5.56
N GLY A 268 -13.19 0.95 -6.15
CA GLY A 268 -13.55 0.80 -7.55
C GLY A 268 -14.87 1.51 -7.86
N TRP A 269 -15.91 1.24 -7.09
CA TRP A 269 -17.21 1.88 -7.25
C TRP A 269 -17.15 3.40 -7.04
N ALA A 270 -16.45 3.87 -6.01
CA ALA A 270 -16.30 5.29 -5.72
C ALA A 270 -15.63 6.06 -6.87
N LEU A 271 -14.62 5.49 -7.52
CA LEU A 271 -13.83 6.17 -8.55
C LEU A 271 -14.32 5.92 -9.98
N LEU A 272 -14.88 4.75 -10.26
CA LEU A 272 -15.26 4.33 -11.60
C LEU A 272 -16.77 4.36 -11.82
N GLY A 273 -17.57 4.16 -10.76
CA GLY A 273 -19.03 4.09 -10.80
C GLY A 273 -19.72 5.46 -10.73
N THR A 274 -19.03 6.52 -10.26
CA THR A 274 -19.60 7.88 -10.25
C THR A 274 -19.35 8.56 -11.59
N PRO A 275 -20.39 8.97 -12.34
CA PRO A 275 -20.20 9.63 -13.62
C PRO A 275 -19.39 10.92 -13.45
N ALA A 276 -18.36 11.06 -14.28
CA ALA A 276 -17.41 12.19 -14.24
C ALA A 276 -18.09 13.57 -14.41
N ARG A 277 -19.29 13.62 -15.01
CA ARG A 277 -20.07 14.84 -15.22
C ARG A 277 -20.42 15.57 -13.91
N GLY A 278 -20.82 14.85 -12.85
CA GLY A 278 -21.19 15.50 -11.59
C GLY A 278 -20.03 16.18 -10.84
N VAL A 279 -18.79 15.75 -11.07
CA VAL A 279 -17.60 16.33 -10.42
C VAL A 279 -17.15 17.62 -11.15
N HIS A 280 -17.27 17.65 -12.47
CA HIS A 280 -16.96 18.83 -13.28
C HIS A 280 -18.01 19.94 -13.12
N ASP A 281 -19.29 19.59 -12.97
CA ASP A 281 -20.36 20.57 -12.78
C ASP A 281 -20.24 21.29 -11.43
N GLU A 282 -19.90 20.58 -10.35
CA GLU A 282 -19.63 21.19 -9.03
C GLU A 282 -18.39 22.10 -9.05
N GLU A 283 -17.34 21.74 -9.79
CA GLU A 283 -16.13 22.55 -9.92
C GLU A 283 -16.38 23.83 -10.72
N THR A 284 -17.22 23.73 -11.75
CA THR A 284 -17.61 24.88 -12.60
C THR A 284 -18.56 25.83 -11.84
N GLU A 285 -19.44 25.28 -11.03
CA GLU A 285 -20.39 26.07 -10.23
C GLU A 285 -19.70 26.81 -9.09
N THR A 286 -18.72 26.16 -8.40
CA THR A 286 -17.90 26.83 -7.38
C THR A 286 -17.03 27.94 -7.95
N LEU A 287 -16.52 27.78 -9.18
CA LEU A 287 -15.77 28.82 -9.87
C LEU A 287 -16.66 29.97 -10.36
N ARG A 288 -17.93 29.71 -10.70
CA ARG A 288 -18.91 30.76 -11.05
C ARG A 288 -19.30 31.59 -9.85
N VAL A 289 -19.53 30.97 -8.70
CA VAL A 289 -19.91 31.67 -7.44
C VAL A 289 -18.74 32.49 -6.87
N SER A 290 -17.50 32.09 -7.11
CA SER A 290 -16.31 32.81 -6.66
C SER A 290 -15.85 33.95 -7.57
N ARG A 291 -16.46 34.14 -8.76
CA ARG A 291 -16.18 35.31 -9.60
C ARG A 291 -16.93 36.51 -9.02
N PRO A 292 -16.23 37.54 -8.53
CA PRO A 292 -16.90 38.78 -8.13
C PRO A 292 -17.63 39.34 -9.34
N THR A 293 -18.92 39.60 -9.17
CA THR A 293 -19.71 40.36 -10.15
C THR A 293 -18.96 41.64 -10.44
N ARG A 294 -18.39 41.77 -11.62
CA ARG A 294 -17.86 43.05 -12.09
C ARG A 294 -19.03 44.02 -12.08
N LEU A 295 -18.96 44.96 -11.20
CA LEU A 295 -19.88 46.12 -11.23
C LEU A 295 -19.83 46.72 -12.64
N PRO A 296 -20.97 47.01 -13.25
CA PRO A 296 -21.00 47.70 -14.53
C PRO A 296 -20.23 49.02 -14.40
N ALA A 297 -19.33 49.29 -15.39
CA ALA A 297 -18.61 50.53 -15.45
C ALA A 297 -19.63 51.71 -15.45
N PRO A 298 -19.38 52.78 -14.71
CA PRO A 298 -20.25 53.95 -14.74
C PRO A 298 -20.32 54.46 -16.18
N SER A 299 -21.54 54.62 -16.69
CA SER A 299 -21.82 55.16 -17.99
C SER A 299 -21.30 56.61 -18.01
N ALA A 300 -20.27 56.85 -18.85
CA ALA A 300 -19.85 58.20 -19.19
C ALA A 300 -20.89 58.83 -20.11
N THR A 301 -21.92 59.43 -19.53
CA THR A 301 -22.77 60.44 -20.19
C THR A 301 -23.11 61.45 -19.12
N ASP A 302 -22.44 62.58 -19.25
CA ASP A 302 -23.02 63.93 -19.16
C ASP A 302 -21.90 64.96 -18.98
N THR A 303 -21.48 65.54 -20.10
CA THR A 303 -21.25 66.95 -20.24
C THR A 303 -21.48 67.36 -21.68
#